data_e503c59184516d49c1f7381b46b189c0
#
_entry.id   e503c59184516d49c1f7381b46b189c0
#
_cell.length_a   1.000
_cell.length_b   1.000
_cell.length_c   1.000
_cell.angle_alpha   90.00
_cell.angle_beta   90.00
_cell.angle_gamma   90.00
#
_symmetry.space_group_name_H-M   'P 1'
#
loop_
_entity.id
_entity.type
_entity.pdbx_description
1 polymer ?
#
loop_
_entity_poly.entity_id
_entity_poly.type
_entity_poly.pdbx_seq_one_letter_code
_entity_poly.pdbx_strand_id
1 'polypeptide(L)'
;MKRKHYTNAHCVDIEAFVTEYLGIPIVYETFAEPDPGRIGFLSDGIRPLWVVRGNEKKQVLFPKNTVVLEKYLQTQTEIGRKRFTIAHEGAHFVLSKHIPAQTDVYAAFHSEFDTEMVYSPEMLREMLSINESFGNRAAACLLMPKFLVLRLLKQYNGGSKVIAYDDYVMSQEQKIIVQRMADAMGVNYSPLITRLKELDLFDKRPIEEYLSTFRSGGELA
;
A
#
# COMPACT_ATOMS: atom_id res chain seq x y z
N MET A 1 26.46 17.49 -4.95
CA MET A 1 25.71 16.23 -5.08
C MET A 1 24.38 16.52 -5.79
N LYS A 2 24.10 15.93 -6.97
CA LYS A 2 22.78 16.08 -7.62
C LYS A 2 21.76 15.35 -6.77
N ARG A 3 20.66 16.02 -6.37
CA ARG A 3 19.55 15.37 -5.67
C ARG A 3 18.95 14.32 -6.59
N LYS A 4 18.94 13.06 -6.16
CA LYS A 4 18.25 11.98 -6.89
C LYS A 4 16.74 12.12 -6.65
N HIS A 5 15.95 12.04 -7.71
CA HIS A 5 14.49 12.09 -7.62
C HIS A 5 13.94 10.68 -7.78
N TYR A 6 13.16 10.23 -6.81
CA TYR A 6 12.48 8.92 -6.81
C TYR A 6 11.06 9.00 -7.37
N THR A 7 10.71 10.10 -8.02
CA THR A 7 9.44 10.28 -8.71
C THR A 7 9.68 10.69 -10.15
N ASN A 8 8.89 10.15 -11.05
CA ASN A 8 8.74 10.69 -12.40
C ASN A 8 7.44 11.50 -12.52
N ALA A 9 7.01 11.79 -13.75
CA ALA A 9 5.78 12.54 -13.99
C ALA A 9 4.52 11.83 -13.48
N HIS A 10 4.55 10.51 -13.33
CA HIS A 10 3.38 9.67 -13.13
C HIS A 10 3.44 8.78 -11.88
N CYS A 11 4.61 8.29 -11.50
CA CYS A 11 4.74 7.35 -10.39
C CYS A 11 6.00 7.56 -9.54
N VAL A 12 6.00 6.98 -8.34
CA VAL A 12 7.15 6.92 -7.43
C VAL A 12 7.96 5.67 -7.74
N ASP A 13 9.28 5.77 -7.89
CA ASP A 13 10.17 4.61 -7.90
C ASP A 13 10.40 4.14 -6.45
N ILE A 14 9.47 3.34 -5.97
CA ILE A 14 9.46 2.88 -4.58
C ILE A 14 10.59 1.92 -4.28
N GLU A 15 10.99 1.11 -5.25
CA GLU A 15 12.09 0.15 -5.10
C GLU A 15 13.42 0.89 -4.92
N ALA A 16 13.71 1.86 -5.79
CA ALA A 16 14.88 2.72 -5.63
C ALA A 16 14.81 3.60 -4.36
N PHE A 17 13.63 4.09 -3.98
CA PHE A 17 13.46 4.83 -2.74
C PHE A 17 13.85 3.96 -1.53
N VAL A 18 13.36 2.72 -1.45
CA VAL A 18 13.64 1.82 -0.33
C VAL A 18 15.11 1.36 -0.34
N THR A 19 15.64 0.95 -1.50
CA THR A 19 16.99 0.38 -1.57
C THR A 19 18.10 1.44 -1.50
N GLU A 20 17.93 2.59 -2.15
CA GLU A 20 18.99 3.59 -2.28
C GLU A 20 18.88 4.74 -1.28
N TYR A 21 17.66 5.20 -0.98
CA TYR A 21 17.46 6.30 -0.04
C TYR A 21 17.36 5.81 1.40
N LEU A 22 16.56 4.76 1.65
CA LEU A 22 16.45 4.18 3.00
C LEU A 22 17.62 3.23 3.31
N GLY A 23 18.33 2.73 2.29
CA GLY A 23 19.45 1.79 2.46
C GLY A 23 19.01 0.38 2.88
N ILE A 24 17.77 -0.02 2.54
CA ILE A 24 17.18 -1.29 2.95
C ILE A 24 17.27 -2.27 1.79
N PRO A 25 17.97 -3.41 1.94
CA PRO A 25 17.99 -4.44 0.90
C PRO A 25 16.63 -5.11 0.75
N ILE A 26 16.29 -5.44 -0.50
CA ILE A 26 15.09 -6.22 -0.84
C ILE A 26 15.55 -7.58 -1.36
N VAL A 27 14.99 -8.65 -0.81
CA VAL A 27 15.24 -10.03 -1.24
C VAL A 27 13.92 -10.73 -1.53
N TYR A 28 13.96 -11.77 -2.38
CA TYR A 28 12.79 -12.53 -2.77
C TYR A 28 12.98 -13.99 -2.38
N GLU A 29 11.99 -14.54 -1.67
CA GLU A 29 11.96 -15.92 -1.22
C GLU A 29 10.59 -16.55 -1.44
N THR A 30 10.52 -17.85 -1.55
CA THR A 30 9.24 -18.56 -1.54
C THR A 30 8.87 -18.84 -0.09
N PHE A 31 7.81 -18.25 0.40
CA PHE A 31 7.39 -18.39 1.79
C PHE A 31 6.78 -19.77 2.04
N ALA A 32 7.06 -20.30 3.21
CA ALA A 32 6.49 -21.54 3.71
C ALA A 32 5.74 -21.32 5.04
N GLU A 33 5.36 -20.08 5.27
CA GLU A 33 4.61 -19.65 6.46
C GLU A 33 3.19 -20.25 6.47
N PRO A 34 2.62 -20.50 7.65
CA PRO A 34 1.25 -20.98 7.77
C PRO A 34 0.21 -19.95 7.29
N ASP A 35 0.53 -18.66 7.35
CA ASP A 35 -0.34 -17.58 6.91
C ASP A 35 -0.13 -17.28 5.41
N PRO A 36 -1.06 -17.69 4.54
CA PRO A 36 -0.96 -17.42 3.11
C PRO A 36 -1.14 -15.93 2.76
N GLY A 37 -1.62 -15.11 3.68
CA GLY A 37 -1.76 -13.65 3.50
C GLY A 37 -0.44 -12.91 3.65
N ARG A 38 0.58 -13.51 4.27
CA ARG A 38 1.89 -12.90 4.42
C ARG A 38 2.68 -12.97 3.12
N ILE A 39 2.84 -11.84 2.47
CA ILE A 39 3.56 -11.70 1.20
C ILE A 39 4.78 -10.77 1.29
N GLY A 40 4.96 -10.11 2.41
CA GLY A 40 6.09 -9.24 2.76
C GLY A 40 6.47 -9.41 4.23
N PHE A 41 7.72 -9.08 4.54
CA PHE A 41 8.27 -9.15 5.87
C PHE A 41 9.47 -8.22 5.99
N LEU A 42 9.42 -7.29 6.96
CA LEU A 42 10.60 -6.52 7.37
C LEU A 42 11.31 -7.27 8.48
N SER A 43 12.53 -7.77 8.20
CA SER A 43 13.29 -8.56 9.16
C SER A 43 13.75 -7.72 10.36
N ASP A 44 13.53 -8.23 11.55
CA ASP A 44 14.05 -7.70 12.82
C ASP A 44 15.46 -8.21 13.16
N GLY A 45 15.96 -9.21 12.41
CA GLY A 45 17.24 -9.85 12.63
C GLY A 45 17.21 -10.92 13.74
N ILE A 46 16.05 -11.24 14.28
CA ILE A 46 15.89 -12.18 15.42
C ILE A 46 14.97 -13.33 15.04
N ARG A 47 13.83 -13.05 14.42
CA ARG A 47 12.84 -14.06 14.02
C ARG A 47 13.16 -14.64 12.64
N PRO A 48 13.36 -15.96 12.53
CA PRO A 48 13.53 -16.59 11.24
C PRO A 48 12.21 -16.66 10.48
N LEU A 49 12.28 -16.58 9.16
CA LEU A 49 11.17 -16.83 8.24
C LEU A 49 11.27 -18.25 7.70
N TRP A 50 10.13 -18.94 7.64
CA TRP A 50 10.05 -20.22 6.93
C TRP A 50 9.99 -19.99 5.42
N VAL A 51 10.95 -20.54 4.70
CA VAL A 51 11.03 -20.45 3.24
C VAL A 51 11.22 -21.82 2.61
N VAL A 52 10.85 -21.92 1.34
CA VAL A 52 11.13 -23.12 0.51
C VAL A 52 12.38 -22.84 -0.32
N ARG A 53 13.43 -23.65 -0.13
CA ARG A 53 14.63 -23.64 -0.97
C ARG A 53 14.86 -25.03 -1.55
N GLY A 54 14.75 -25.13 -2.87
CA GLY A 54 14.64 -26.43 -3.53
C GLY A 54 13.33 -27.12 -3.16
N ASN A 55 13.40 -28.35 -2.61
CA ASN A 55 12.22 -29.12 -2.16
C ASN A 55 12.06 -29.13 -0.63
N GLU A 56 12.83 -28.33 0.08
CA GLU A 56 12.85 -28.35 1.54
C GLU A 56 12.34 -27.03 2.15
N LYS A 57 11.60 -27.16 3.24
CA LYS A 57 11.25 -26.03 4.10
C LYS A 57 12.41 -25.78 5.08
N LYS A 58 12.87 -24.52 5.12
CA LYS A 58 13.97 -24.10 6.01
C LYS A 58 13.63 -22.83 6.73
N GLN A 59 14.08 -22.71 7.95
CA GLN A 59 14.10 -21.45 8.66
C GLN A 59 15.33 -20.64 8.24
N VAL A 60 15.12 -19.41 7.78
CA VAL A 60 16.19 -18.50 7.39
C VAL A 60 16.08 -17.22 8.19
N LEU A 61 17.17 -16.88 8.85
CA LEU A 61 17.31 -15.61 9.54
C LEU A 61 17.88 -14.58 8.56
N PHE A 62 17.14 -13.50 8.33
CA PHE A 62 17.59 -12.38 7.50
C PHE A 62 18.20 -11.29 8.37
N PRO A 63 19.19 -10.54 7.86
CA PRO A 63 19.72 -9.38 8.57
C PRO A 63 18.62 -8.38 8.95
N LYS A 64 18.78 -7.71 10.09
CA LYS A 64 17.85 -6.65 10.52
C LYS A 64 17.67 -5.60 9.41
N ASN A 65 16.45 -5.11 9.26
CA ASN A 65 16.06 -4.14 8.23
C ASN A 65 16.26 -4.67 6.78
N THR A 66 16.00 -5.95 6.56
CA THR A 66 15.88 -6.52 5.21
C THR A 66 14.40 -6.70 4.87
N VAL A 67 13.95 -6.16 3.76
CA VAL A 67 12.62 -6.45 3.22
C VAL A 67 12.67 -7.76 2.47
N VAL A 68 11.92 -8.74 2.93
CA VAL A 68 11.78 -10.06 2.29
C VAL A 68 10.40 -10.12 1.64
N LEU A 69 10.34 -10.42 0.36
CA LEU A 69 9.11 -10.47 -0.42
C LEU A 69 8.88 -11.86 -0.97
N GLU A 70 7.60 -12.24 -1.07
CA GLU A 70 7.21 -13.48 -1.75
C GLU A 70 7.63 -13.44 -3.22
N LYS A 71 8.25 -14.53 -3.68
CA LYS A 71 8.91 -14.61 -4.99
C LYS A 71 7.95 -14.39 -6.16
N TYR A 72 6.69 -14.83 -6.06
CA TYR A 72 5.72 -14.65 -7.14
C TYR A 72 5.41 -13.17 -7.44
N LEU A 73 5.69 -12.27 -6.49
CA LEU A 73 5.52 -10.82 -6.71
C LEU A 73 6.45 -10.24 -7.79
N GLN A 74 7.44 -11.00 -8.25
CA GLN A 74 8.29 -10.60 -9.37
C GLN A 74 7.60 -10.72 -10.74
N THR A 75 6.43 -11.35 -10.81
CA THR A 75 5.68 -11.47 -12.06
C THR A 75 5.04 -10.15 -12.48
N GLN A 76 4.84 -9.97 -13.79
CA GLN A 76 4.28 -8.73 -14.36
C GLN A 76 2.84 -8.45 -13.88
N THR A 77 2.07 -9.50 -13.61
CA THR A 77 0.69 -9.39 -13.11
C THR A 77 0.61 -8.84 -11.69
N GLU A 78 1.69 -8.94 -10.92
CA GLU A 78 1.74 -8.57 -9.50
C GLU A 78 2.44 -7.23 -9.23
N ILE A 79 2.72 -6.44 -10.27
CA ILE A 79 3.47 -5.17 -10.13
C ILE A 79 2.83 -4.24 -9.07
N GLY A 80 1.53 -4.05 -9.11
CA GLY A 80 0.84 -3.17 -8.15
C GLY A 80 0.94 -3.68 -6.71
N ARG A 81 0.79 -5.01 -6.53
CA ARG A 81 0.93 -5.66 -5.23
C ARG A 81 2.37 -5.61 -4.73
N LYS A 82 3.35 -5.96 -5.58
CA LYS A 82 4.79 -5.83 -5.26
C LYS A 82 5.13 -4.45 -4.75
N ARG A 83 4.75 -3.42 -5.50
CA ARG A 83 5.03 -2.02 -5.16
C ARG A 83 4.39 -1.62 -3.83
N PHE A 84 3.14 -2.04 -3.61
CA PHE A 84 2.44 -1.75 -2.36
C PHE A 84 3.12 -2.44 -1.17
N THR A 85 3.53 -3.70 -1.31
CA THR A 85 4.23 -4.44 -0.25
C THR A 85 5.59 -3.81 0.07
N ILE A 86 6.38 -3.40 -0.96
CA ILE A 86 7.65 -2.69 -0.74
C ILE A 86 7.41 -1.37 0.02
N ALA A 87 6.39 -0.62 -0.37
CA ALA A 87 6.04 0.63 0.31
C ALA A 87 5.60 0.41 1.76
N HIS A 88 4.85 -0.66 2.01
CA HIS A 88 4.36 -1.05 3.33
C HIS A 88 5.52 -1.40 4.28
N GLU A 89 6.41 -2.29 3.86
CA GLU A 89 7.58 -2.67 4.65
C GLU A 89 8.55 -1.48 4.84
N GLY A 90 8.73 -0.67 3.80
CA GLY A 90 9.49 0.58 3.89
C GLY A 90 8.85 1.59 4.85
N ALA A 91 7.51 1.66 4.88
CA ALA A 91 6.77 2.51 5.82
C ALA A 91 6.98 2.08 7.26
N HIS A 92 6.94 0.79 7.57
CA HIS A 92 7.25 0.27 8.90
C HIS A 92 8.65 0.71 9.35
N PHE A 93 9.64 0.62 8.47
CA PHE A 93 10.99 1.10 8.80
C PHE A 93 11.05 2.62 9.08
N VAL A 94 10.37 3.44 8.26
CA VAL A 94 10.34 4.90 8.48
C VAL A 94 9.63 5.23 9.79
N LEU A 95 8.48 4.61 10.02
CA LEU A 95 7.68 4.84 11.21
C LEU A 95 8.46 4.43 12.46
N SER A 96 9.17 3.30 12.46
CA SER A 96 9.96 2.83 13.59
C SER A 96 11.08 3.80 14.03
N LYS A 97 11.56 4.64 13.09
CA LYS A 97 12.59 5.66 13.39
C LYS A 97 12.03 6.96 13.98
N HIS A 98 10.76 7.24 13.75
CA HIS A 98 10.17 8.54 14.05
C HIS A 98 9.11 8.51 15.15
N ILE A 99 8.58 7.34 15.47
CA ILE A 99 7.66 7.18 16.59
C ILE A 99 8.47 6.76 17.80
N PRO A 100 8.45 7.54 18.90
CA PRO A 100 9.18 7.18 20.11
C PRO A 100 8.77 5.80 20.61
N ALA A 101 9.74 4.99 21.03
CA ALA A 101 9.53 3.64 21.58
C ALA A 101 8.66 3.61 22.85
N GLN A 102 8.22 4.76 23.34
CA GLN A 102 7.42 4.92 24.56
C GLN A 102 5.90 4.85 24.33
N THR A 103 5.42 4.73 23.10
CA THR A 103 4.03 4.35 22.89
C THR A 103 3.98 2.83 22.81
N ASP A 104 3.35 2.20 23.78
CA ASP A 104 3.16 0.72 23.91
C ASP A 104 2.69 0.05 22.62
N VAL A 105 2.06 0.82 21.76
CA VAL A 105 1.57 0.44 20.43
C VAL A 105 2.72 0.12 19.45
N TYR A 106 3.88 0.75 19.57
CA TYR A 106 4.99 0.59 18.59
C TYR A 106 5.99 -0.51 18.97
N ALA A 107 6.16 -0.77 20.26
CA ALA A 107 6.97 -1.86 20.75
C ALA A 107 6.44 -3.24 20.31
N ALA A 108 5.13 -3.36 20.10
CA ALA A 108 4.48 -4.58 19.63
C ALA A 108 4.88 -4.99 18.20
N PHE A 109 5.42 -4.04 17.36
CA PHE A 109 5.77 -4.31 15.96
C PHE A 109 7.15 -4.85 15.73
N HIS A 110 8.11 -4.33 16.47
CA HIS A 110 9.51 -4.65 16.31
C HIS A 110 10.04 -5.52 17.45
N SER A 111 9.22 -6.48 17.92
CA SER A 111 9.69 -7.66 18.67
C SER A 111 10.24 -7.50 20.07
N GLU A 112 10.09 -6.42 20.72
CA GLU A 112 10.21 -6.45 22.17
C GLU A 112 8.83 -6.25 22.77
N PHE A 113 8.03 -7.35 22.78
CA PHE A 113 7.02 -7.47 23.83
C PHE A 113 7.76 -7.24 25.13
N ASP A 114 7.35 -6.23 25.88
CA ASP A 114 7.77 -6.14 27.25
C ASP A 114 7.41 -7.47 27.91
N THR A 115 8.41 -8.30 28.18
CA THR A 115 8.21 -9.63 28.73
C THR A 115 7.62 -9.58 30.13
N GLU A 116 7.53 -8.40 30.73
CA GLU A 116 6.92 -8.15 32.02
C GLU A 116 5.43 -7.77 31.94
N MET A 117 4.91 -7.41 30.73
CA MET A 117 3.48 -7.14 30.54
C MET A 117 2.72 -8.32 29.96
N VAL A 118 1.59 -8.67 30.59
CA VAL A 118 0.65 -9.66 30.07
C VAL A 118 -0.39 -8.95 29.21
N TYR A 119 -0.26 -9.08 27.89
CA TYR A 119 -1.24 -8.55 26.94
C TYR A 119 -2.41 -9.52 26.78
N SER A 120 -3.65 -9.02 26.80
CA SER A 120 -4.78 -9.85 26.41
C SER A 120 -4.76 -10.10 24.90
N PRO A 121 -5.34 -11.22 24.39
CA PRO A 121 -5.47 -11.46 22.97
C PRO A 121 -6.20 -10.34 22.21
N GLU A 122 -7.15 -9.66 22.87
CA GLU A 122 -7.89 -8.53 22.33
C GLU A 122 -7.00 -7.30 22.16
N MET A 123 -6.22 -6.94 23.19
CA MET A 123 -5.24 -5.85 23.13
C MET A 123 -4.22 -6.07 22.02
N LEU A 124 -3.70 -7.30 21.90
CA LEU A 124 -2.76 -7.64 20.83
C LEU A 124 -3.37 -7.47 19.43
N ARG A 125 -4.62 -7.92 19.23
CA ARG A 125 -5.32 -7.76 17.95
C ARG A 125 -5.56 -6.30 17.61
N GLU A 126 -5.97 -5.49 18.59
CA GLU A 126 -6.20 -4.07 18.39
C GLU A 126 -4.91 -3.33 18.05
N MET A 127 -3.85 -3.56 18.80
CA MET A 127 -2.52 -2.98 18.55
C MET A 127 -2.00 -3.37 17.17
N LEU A 128 -2.04 -4.64 16.80
CA LEU A 128 -1.64 -5.12 15.48
C LEU A 128 -2.48 -4.46 14.36
N SER A 129 -3.79 -4.36 14.52
CA SER A 129 -4.70 -3.74 13.55
C SER A 129 -4.40 -2.25 13.34
N ILE A 130 -4.18 -1.50 14.42
CA ILE A 130 -3.86 -0.06 14.35
C ILE A 130 -2.58 0.16 13.54
N ASN A 131 -1.59 -0.60 13.79
CA ASN A 131 -0.29 -0.44 13.16
C ASN A 131 -0.28 -0.88 11.70
N GLU A 132 -0.90 -1.99 11.36
CA GLU A 132 -1.12 -2.38 9.98
C GLU A 132 -1.89 -1.28 9.22
N SER A 133 -2.84 -0.64 9.88
CA SER A 133 -3.55 0.53 9.36
C SER A 133 -2.61 1.71 9.10
N PHE A 134 -1.69 2.01 10.03
CA PHE A 134 -0.67 3.05 9.83
C PHE A 134 0.31 2.68 8.72
N GLY A 135 0.79 1.44 8.66
CA GLY A 135 1.65 0.93 7.60
C GLY A 135 0.99 1.08 6.22
N ASN A 136 -0.26 0.63 6.09
CA ASN A 136 -1.05 0.74 4.87
C ASN A 136 -1.26 2.20 4.44
N ARG A 137 -1.58 3.09 5.38
CA ARG A 137 -1.78 4.51 5.10
C ARG A 137 -0.48 5.20 4.69
N ALA A 138 0.63 4.90 5.36
CA ALA A 138 1.95 5.42 5.02
C ALA A 138 2.41 4.91 3.65
N ALA A 139 2.21 3.63 3.34
CA ALA A 139 2.46 3.05 2.02
C ALA A 139 1.65 3.76 0.93
N ALA A 140 0.36 4.00 1.16
CA ALA A 140 -0.48 4.75 0.24
C ALA A 140 0.02 6.18 0.04
N CYS A 141 0.50 6.85 1.10
CA CYS A 141 1.09 8.20 1.00
C CYS A 141 2.41 8.21 0.21
N LEU A 142 3.24 7.18 0.39
CA LEU A 142 4.50 7.04 -0.35
C LEU A 142 4.27 6.80 -1.84
N LEU A 143 3.36 5.89 -2.20
CA LEU A 143 3.06 5.54 -3.59
C LEU A 143 2.22 6.59 -4.31
N MET A 144 1.28 7.20 -3.59
CA MET A 144 0.28 8.13 -4.11
C MET A 144 0.32 9.47 -3.36
N PRO A 145 1.47 10.19 -3.40
CA PRO A 145 1.56 11.50 -2.75
C PRO A 145 0.55 12.46 -3.38
N LYS A 146 -0.05 13.32 -2.55
CA LYS A 146 -1.16 14.22 -2.97
C LYS A 146 -0.86 14.99 -4.25
N PHE A 147 0.36 15.54 -4.39
CA PHE A 147 0.74 16.32 -5.57
C PHE A 147 0.68 15.50 -6.86
N LEU A 148 1.03 14.22 -6.80
CA LEU A 148 1.01 13.31 -7.95
C LEU A 148 -0.43 12.91 -8.30
N VAL A 149 -1.24 12.59 -7.30
CA VAL A 149 -2.67 12.31 -7.49
C VAL A 149 -3.37 13.50 -8.16
N LEU A 150 -3.15 14.73 -7.66
CA LEU A 150 -3.74 15.94 -8.24
C LEU A 150 -3.25 16.21 -9.68
N ARG A 151 -1.98 15.92 -9.98
CA ARG A 151 -1.43 16.04 -11.33
C ARG A 151 -2.14 15.10 -12.30
N LEU A 152 -2.31 13.83 -11.92
CA LEU A 152 -2.98 12.85 -12.76
C LEU A 152 -4.48 13.12 -12.87
N LEU A 153 -5.11 13.60 -11.81
CA LEU A 153 -6.50 14.05 -11.85
C LEU A 153 -6.67 15.19 -12.85
N LYS A 154 -5.74 16.15 -12.89
CA LYS A 154 -5.74 17.22 -13.89
C LYS A 154 -5.56 16.67 -15.30
N GLN A 155 -4.69 15.68 -15.49
CA GLN A 155 -4.42 15.09 -16.78
C GLN A 155 -5.59 14.25 -17.33
N TYR A 156 -6.24 13.44 -16.49
CA TYR A 156 -7.26 12.48 -16.91
C TYR A 156 -8.69 12.93 -16.69
N ASN A 157 -8.93 13.90 -15.79
CA ASN A 157 -10.27 14.41 -15.45
C ASN A 157 -10.36 15.94 -15.45
N GLY A 158 -9.46 16.62 -16.17
CA GLY A 158 -9.48 18.08 -16.27
C GLY A 158 -9.26 18.83 -14.95
N GLY A 159 -8.88 18.13 -13.89
CA GLY A 159 -8.74 18.67 -12.53
C GLY A 159 -10.02 18.64 -11.69
N SER A 160 -11.13 18.18 -12.25
CA SER A 160 -12.38 18.00 -11.53
C SER A 160 -12.29 16.79 -10.60
N LYS A 161 -13.04 16.80 -9.49
CA LYS A 161 -13.21 15.64 -8.62
C LYS A 161 -13.85 14.48 -9.41
N VAL A 162 -13.60 13.25 -8.99
CA VAL A 162 -14.22 12.05 -9.54
C VAL A 162 -15.68 12.00 -9.10
N ILE A 163 -16.62 11.89 -10.04
CA ILE A 163 -18.05 11.81 -9.72
C ILE A 163 -18.36 10.41 -9.19
N ALA A 164 -18.96 10.35 -8.03
CA ALA A 164 -19.46 9.13 -7.42
C ALA A 164 -20.88 9.35 -6.86
N TYR A 165 -21.71 8.36 -7.00
CA TYR A 165 -23.10 8.39 -6.55
C TYR A 165 -23.21 7.55 -5.27
N ASP A 166 -23.97 8.04 -4.29
CA ASP A 166 -24.23 7.38 -2.99
C ASP A 166 -22.98 6.67 -2.43
N ASP A 167 -23.00 5.35 -2.30
CA ASP A 167 -21.91 4.52 -1.76
C ASP A 167 -20.73 4.32 -2.74
N TYR A 168 -20.35 5.38 -3.45
CA TYR A 168 -19.24 5.39 -4.42
C TYR A 168 -19.49 4.57 -5.69
N VAL A 169 -20.75 4.44 -6.09
CA VAL A 169 -21.09 3.97 -7.43
C VAL A 169 -20.59 4.97 -8.47
N MET A 170 -19.88 4.51 -9.47
CA MET A 170 -19.32 5.36 -10.52
C MET A 170 -19.81 4.94 -11.90
N SER A 171 -20.02 5.92 -12.79
CA SER A 171 -20.25 5.65 -14.21
C SER A 171 -19.04 4.93 -14.81
N GLN A 172 -19.25 4.26 -15.95
CA GLN A 172 -18.17 3.57 -16.66
C GLN A 172 -17.03 4.53 -17.04
N GLU A 173 -17.34 5.76 -17.42
CA GLU A 173 -16.37 6.80 -17.74
C GLU A 173 -15.49 7.12 -16.54
N GLN A 174 -16.09 7.36 -15.36
CA GLN A 174 -15.34 7.67 -14.13
C GLN A 174 -14.47 6.47 -13.68
N LYS A 175 -14.96 5.25 -13.84
CA LYS A 175 -14.16 4.03 -13.58
C LYS A 175 -12.92 3.96 -14.49
N ILE A 176 -13.08 4.28 -15.78
CA ILE A 176 -11.97 4.30 -16.75
C ILE A 176 -10.94 5.37 -16.36
N ILE A 177 -11.38 6.57 -15.95
CA ILE A 177 -10.48 7.63 -15.49
C ILE A 177 -9.65 7.16 -14.30
N VAL A 178 -10.30 6.60 -13.27
CA VAL A 178 -9.62 6.09 -12.08
C VAL A 178 -8.67 4.94 -12.44
N GLN A 179 -9.07 4.02 -13.33
CA GLN A 179 -8.20 2.94 -13.79
C GLN A 179 -6.95 3.48 -14.49
N ARG A 180 -7.08 4.44 -15.39
CA ARG A 180 -5.93 5.08 -16.07
C ARG A 180 -5.00 5.77 -15.09
N MET A 181 -5.53 6.42 -14.05
CA MET A 181 -4.72 6.99 -12.98
C MET A 181 -3.96 5.90 -12.20
N ALA A 182 -4.64 4.80 -11.86
CA ALA A 182 -4.03 3.67 -11.16
C ALA A 182 -2.89 3.05 -11.98
N ASP A 183 -3.13 2.79 -13.26
CA ASP A 183 -2.14 2.25 -14.20
C ASP A 183 -0.92 3.18 -14.31
N ALA A 184 -1.13 4.48 -14.46
CA ALA A 184 -0.08 5.48 -14.56
C ALA A 184 0.78 5.56 -13.28
N MET A 185 0.18 5.34 -12.12
CA MET A 185 0.88 5.30 -10.82
C MET A 185 1.50 3.94 -10.52
N GLY A 186 1.17 2.89 -11.29
CA GLY A 186 1.59 1.52 -11.03
C GLY A 186 1.05 0.98 -9.71
N VAL A 187 -0.22 1.27 -9.41
CA VAL A 187 -0.94 0.78 -8.23
C VAL A 187 -2.24 0.08 -8.66
N ASN A 188 -2.79 -0.75 -7.78
CA ASN A 188 -4.08 -1.35 -8.03
C ASN A 188 -5.21 -0.33 -7.85
N TYR A 189 -6.35 -0.61 -8.47
CA TYR A 189 -7.54 0.25 -8.46
C TYR A 189 -8.04 0.56 -7.03
N SER A 190 -8.19 -0.46 -6.18
CA SER A 190 -8.75 -0.30 -4.83
C SER A 190 -7.91 0.60 -3.91
N PRO A 191 -6.57 0.48 -3.84
CA PRO A 191 -5.74 1.45 -3.11
C PRO A 191 -5.92 2.89 -3.57
N LEU A 192 -6.06 3.12 -4.90
CA LEU A 192 -6.29 4.47 -5.40
C LEU A 192 -7.66 5.01 -4.99
N ILE A 193 -8.72 4.20 -5.04
CA ILE A 193 -10.06 4.59 -4.54
C ILE A 193 -9.98 5.03 -3.07
N THR A 194 -9.30 4.24 -2.24
CA THR A 194 -9.11 4.59 -0.82
C THR A 194 -8.36 5.91 -0.69
N ARG A 195 -7.30 6.11 -1.49
CA ARG A 195 -6.52 7.34 -1.47
C ARG A 195 -7.32 8.57 -1.93
N LEU A 196 -8.15 8.43 -2.96
CA LEU A 196 -9.05 9.50 -3.42
C LEU A 196 -10.07 9.88 -2.34
N LYS A 197 -10.59 8.90 -1.58
CA LYS A 197 -11.47 9.15 -0.42
C LYS A 197 -10.75 9.95 0.67
N GLU A 198 -9.54 9.52 1.06
CA GLU A 198 -8.74 10.21 2.07
C GLU A 198 -8.39 11.66 1.68
N LEU A 199 -8.21 11.93 0.39
CA LEU A 199 -7.89 13.25 -0.13
C LEU A 199 -9.12 14.11 -0.41
N ASP A 200 -10.33 13.61 -0.14
CA ASP A 200 -11.61 14.26 -0.46
C ASP A 200 -11.72 14.65 -1.95
N LEU A 201 -11.38 13.73 -2.85
CA LEU A 201 -11.36 13.95 -4.29
C LEU A 201 -12.57 13.33 -5.01
N PHE A 202 -13.63 12.99 -4.27
CA PHE A 202 -14.92 12.60 -4.84
C PHE A 202 -15.93 13.75 -4.79
N ASP A 203 -16.64 13.95 -5.90
CA ASP A 203 -17.87 14.75 -6.00
C ASP A 203 -19.05 13.80 -5.81
N LYS A 204 -19.64 13.83 -4.61
CA LYS A 204 -20.72 12.92 -4.23
C LYS A 204 -22.06 13.48 -4.70
N ARG A 205 -22.81 12.67 -5.44
CA ARG A 205 -24.11 13.02 -5.98
C ARG A 205 -25.17 11.97 -5.64
N PRO A 206 -26.46 12.35 -5.62
CA PRO A 206 -27.54 11.39 -5.46
C PRO A 206 -27.58 10.37 -6.62
N ILE A 207 -27.97 9.12 -6.34
CA ILE A 207 -28.04 8.06 -7.37
C ILE A 207 -29.10 8.38 -8.43
N GLU A 208 -30.11 9.16 -8.10
CA GLU A 208 -31.18 9.59 -9.02
C GLU A 208 -30.61 10.37 -10.22
N GLU A 209 -29.54 11.14 -10.02
CA GLU A 209 -28.87 11.83 -11.13
C GLU A 209 -28.28 10.82 -12.12
N TYR A 210 -27.64 9.75 -11.62
CA TYR A 210 -27.11 8.69 -12.47
C TYR A 210 -28.21 7.94 -13.22
N LEU A 211 -29.32 7.61 -12.53
CA LEU A 211 -30.44 6.92 -13.15
C LEU A 211 -31.15 7.78 -14.20
N SER A 212 -31.20 9.09 -14.04
CA SER A 212 -31.80 10.00 -15.01
C SER A 212 -31.05 10.01 -16.36
N THR A 213 -29.71 9.76 -16.35
CA THR A 213 -28.94 9.69 -17.60
C THR A 213 -29.34 8.51 -18.49
N PHE A 214 -29.86 7.43 -17.91
CA PHE A 214 -30.36 6.29 -18.68
C PHE A 214 -31.79 6.51 -19.25
N ARG A 215 -32.61 7.32 -18.57
CA ARG A 215 -33.97 7.64 -19.03
C ARG A 215 -33.95 8.62 -20.20
N SER A 216 -33.03 9.59 -20.18
CA SER A 216 -32.90 10.56 -21.29
C SER A 216 -32.20 10.01 -22.54
N GLY A 217 -31.48 8.89 -22.44
CA GLY A 217 -30.85 8.20 -23.59
C GLY A 217 -31.75 7.21 -24.31
N GLY A 218 -32.95 6.92 -23.78
CA GLY A 218 -33.92 5.95 -24.35
C GLY A 218 -35.00 6.58 -25.27
N GLU A 219 -34.99 7.90 -25.48
CA GLU A 219 -35.97 8.57 -26.34
C GLU A 219 -35.50 8.86 -27.78
N LEU A 220 -34.35 8.27 -28.18
CA LEU A 220 -33.84 8.37 -29.56
C LEU A 220 -33.62 6.95 -30.15
N ALA A 221 -34.66 6.20 -30.34
CA ALA A 221 -34.68 5.00 -31.18
C ALA A 221 -36.05 4.87 -31.87
#